data_b39d1112471e967cc291d9dbbb269291
#
_entry.id   b39d1112471e967cc291d9dbbb269291
#
_cell.length_a   1.000
_cell.length_b   1.000
_cell.length_c   1.000
_cell.angle_alpha   90.00
_cell.angle_beta   90.00
_cell.angle_gamma   90.00
#
_symmetry.space_group_name_H-M   'P 1'
#
loop_
_entity.id
_entity.type
_entity.pdbx_description
1 polymer ?
#
loop_
_entity_poly.entity_id
_entity_poly.type
_entity_poly.pdbx_seq_one_letter_code
_entity_poly.pdbx_strand_id
1 'polypeptide(L)'
;SPHTKEGDNNMECVRKLTKDLYWVGADDRRLELFENIHPIPRGVSYNAYVLLDEKTVLFDTADWSVCRQFLENVEAVLAGRPLDYLIVNHVEPDHAASLQEVLIRHPETKVISNEKAFDLMRQFGFSVDDRAEVVAEGDTRKFGKHTIAFVAAPMVHWPEAMVSFDTTTGTLFSADAFGTFGALGGRIFADEVNFERDWLDDARRYYTNIVGKYGAHVMDLLKKASALEIKMICPLHGPVWRKNIPWFLDKYVHWASYEPEEKGVLLVYASMYGNTESAASVFAARLAEKGMSNIHMYDVSKTDTSYLISDAFKYSHIVLASVTYNLNIYPKMMTFLDHMRMLNVQNRYVGIIENGSWACTVGTLMHDYLEDEMKGMTILQDSVTINSSMTKGQNRSMDDMVDALLDSMKEEKK
;
A
#
# COMPACT_ATOMS: atom_id res chain seq x y z
N SER A 1 -36.78 -21.18 -30.69
CA SER A 1 -35.81 -20.36 -29.99
C SER A 1 -34.41 -20.73 -30.47
N PRO A 2 -33.67 -19.82 -31.09
CA PRO A 2 -32.30 -20.10 -31.40
C PRO A 2 -31.54 -20.10 -30.11
N HIS A 3 -31.13 -21.27 -29.64
CA HIS A 3 -30.02 -21.40 -28.76
C HIS A 3 -28.80 -20.83 -29.49
N THR A 4 -28.48 -19.56 -29.28
CA THR A 4 -27.15 -19.10 -29.49
C THR A 4 -26.28 -20.00 -28.62
N LYS A 5 -25.53 -20.89 -29.22
CA LYS A 5 -24.41 -21.54 -28.59
C LYS A 5 -23.55 -20.40 -28.07
N GLU A 6 -23.60 -20.15 -26.79
CA GLU A 6 -22.48 -19.47 -26.13
C GLU A 6 -21.26 -20.19 -26.66
N GLY A 7 -20.34 -19.45 -27.25
CA GLY A 7 -19.13 -20.07 -27.76
C GLY A 7 -18.48 -20.85 -26.65
N ASP A 8 -17.90 -21.99 -26.95
CA ASP A 8 -17.22 -22.91 -26.03
C ASP A 8 -16.01 -22.27 -25.27
N ASN A 9 -15.96 -20.95 -25.17
CA ASN A 9 -14.90 -20.24 -24.48
C ASN A 9 -15.19 -20.21 -22.98
N ASN A 10 -14.60 -21.15 -22.28
CA ASN A 10 -14.60 -21.20 -20.83
C ASN A 10 -13.29 -20.56 -20.36
N MET A 11 -13.34 -19.26 -20.06
CA MET A 11 -12.16 -18.47 -19.68
C MET A 11 -12.21 -17.97 -18.23
N GLU A 12 -13.10 -18.54 -17.42
CA GLU A 12 -13.15 -18.18 -16.01
C GLU A 12 -11.89 -18.65 -15.25
N CYS A 13 -11.40 -17.78 -14.36
CA CYS A 13 -10.27 -18.06 -13.48
C CYS A 13 -10.68 -17.95 -12.01
N VAL A 14 -11.88 -18.41 -11.69
CA VAL A 14 -12.49 -18.36 -10.37
C VAL A 14 -11.71 -19.23 -9.37
N ARG A 15 -11.59 -18.75 -8.13
CA ARG A 15 -11.09 -19.56 -7.02
C ARG A 15 -12.14 -19.64 -5.92
N LYS A 16 -12.39 -20.85 -5.45
CA LYS A 16 -13.28 -21.12 -4.32
C LYS A 16 -12.53 -20.89 -3.02
N LEU A 17 -13.05 -20.00 -2.15
CA LEU A 17 -12.44 -19.70 -0.85
C LEU A 17 -13.02 -20.56 0.27
N THR A 18 -14.35 -20.68 0.28
CA THR A 18 -15.11 -21.53 1.18
C THR A 18 -16.18 -22.25 0.36
N LYS A 19 -17.02 -23.06 0.99
CA LYS A 19 -18.12 -23.71 0.27
C LYS A 19 -19.09 -22.73 -0.40
N ASP A 20 -19.20 -21.48 0.11
CA ASP A 20 -20.17 -20.48 -0.34
C ASP A 20 -19.53 -19.25 -0.96
N LEU A 21 -18.23 -19.04 -0.78
CA LEU A 21 -17.54 -17.80 -1.17
C LEU A 21 -16.51 -18.06 -2.26
N TYR A 22 -16.54 -17.22 -3.30
CA TYR A 22 -15.67 -17.34 -4.49
C TYR A 22 -14.97 -16.02 -4.79
N TRP A 23 -13.68 -16.10 -5.08
CA TRP A 23 -12.94 -15.00 -5.68
C TRP A 23 -13.26 -14.94 -7.17
N VAL A 24 -13.66 -13.78 -7.67
CA VAL A 24 -14.07 -13.56 -9.06
C VAL A 24 -13.33 -12.40 -9.72
N GLY A 25 -12.24 -11.95 -9.10
CA GLY A 25 -11.43 -10.86 -9.62
C GLY A 25 -10.60 -11.24 -10.86
N ALA A 26 -9.64 -10.38 -11.17
CA ALA A 26 -8.71 -10.62 -12.27
C ALA A 26 -7.35 -10.00 -12.01
N ASP A 27 -6.32 -10.55 -12.63
CA ASP A 27 -4.97 -10.00 -12.63
C ASP A 27 -4.77 -9.06 -13.82
N ASP A 28 -4.10 -7.95 -13.58
CA ASP A 28 -3.60 -7.06 -14.63
C ASP A 28 -2.06 -7.06 -14.61
N ARG A 29 -1.46 -7.63 -15.66
CA ARG A 29 -0.01 -7.64 -15.87
C ARG A 29 0.42 -6.67 -16.96
N ARG A 30 -0.51 -5.91 -17.54
CA ARG A 30 -0.26 -4.99 -18.64
C ARG A 30 -0.11 -3.55 -18.19
N LEU A 31 -0.72 -3.20 -17.06
CA LEU A 31 -0.63 -1.88 -16.46
C LEU A 31 0.79 -1.66 -15.93
N GLU A 32 1.45 -0.59 -16.38
CA GLU A 32 2.80 -0.24 -15.95
C GLU A 32 2.81 0.53 -14.63
N LEU A 33 1.86 1.46 -14.48
CA LEU A 33 1.79 2.36 -13.33
C LEU A 33 0.42 2.28 -12.65
N PHE A 34 0.42 1.88 -11.39
CA PHE A 34 -0.76 1.94 -10.53
C PHE A 34 -1.05 3.40 -10.15
N GLU A 35 -2.30 3.82 -10.23
CA GLU A 35 -2.71 5.23 -10.09
C GLU A 35 -1.93 6.19 -11.01
N ASN A 36 -1.41 5.66 -12.10
CA ASN A 36 -0.57 6.38 -13.07
C ASN A 36 0.70 7.00 -12.46
N ILE A 37 1.19 6.46 -11.36
CA ILE A 37 2.38 6.98 -10.66
C ILE A 37 3.30 5.86 -10.14
N HIS A 38 2.78 4.76 -9.64
CA HIS A 38 3.58 3.72 -8.98
C HIS A 38 3.87 2.54 -9.91
N PRO A 39 5.13 2.26 -10.25
CA PRO A 39 5.47 1.09 -11.06
C PRO A 39 4.99 -0.21 -10.41
N ILE A 40 4.42 -1.09 -11.21
CA ILE A 40 3.99 -2.41 -10.77
C ILE A 40 4.56 -3.50 -11.69
N PRO A 41 5.86 -3.78 -11.62
CA PRO A 41 6.51 -4.74 -12.51
C PRO A 41 5.97 -6.16 -12.38
N ARG A 42 5.36 -6.51 -11.24
CA ARG A 42 4.68 -7.80 -11.00
C ARG A 42 3.17 -7.73 -11.23
N GLY A 43 2.66 -6.65 -11.79
CA GLY A 43 1.23 -6.44 -12.00
C GLY A 43 0.47 -6.13 -10.72
N VAL A 44 -0.84 -6.31 -10.78
CA VAL A 44 -1.77 -6.10 -9.67
C VAL A 44 -2.99 -7.01 -9.85
N SER A 45 -3.61 -7.44 -8.75
CA SER A 45 -4.91 -8.08 -8.79
C SER A 45 -6.00 -7.09 -8.41
N TYR A 46 -7.14 -7.17 -9.07
CA TYR A 46 -8.38 -6.50 -8.67
C TYR A 46 -9.33 -7.56 -8.16
N ASN A 47 -9.53 -7.59 -6.86
CA ASN A 47 -10.30 -8.64 -6.21
C ASN A 47 -11.76 -8.25 -6.07
N ALA A 48 -12.63 -9.20 -6.33
CA ALA A 48 -14.05 -9.13 -6.03
C ALA A 48 -14.49 -10.53 -5.60
N TYR A 49 -15.62 -10.61 -4.91
CA TYR A 49 -16.03 -11.86 -4.30
C TYR A 49 -17.53 -12.08 -4.48
N VAL A 50 -17.93 -13.31 -4.76
CA VAL A 50 -19.35 -13.70 -4.82
C VAL A 50 -19.66 -14.65 -3.67
N LEU A 51 -20.67 -14.30 -2.89
CA LEU A 51 -21.26 -15.16 -1.86
C LEU A 51 -22.54 -15.78 -2.43
N LEU A 52 -22.57 -17.11 -2.46
CA LEU A 52 -23.75 -17.87 -2.81
C LEU A 52 -24.47 -18.33 -1.55
N ASP A 53 -25.55 -17.62 -1.18
CA ASP A 53 -26.43 -17.94 -0.09
C ASP A 53 -27.85 -18.00 -0.62
N GLU A 54 -28.87 -17.91 0.22
CA GLU A 54 -30.28 -17.76 -0.25
C GLU A 54 -30.39 -16.54 -1.18
N LYS A 55 -29.72 -15.44 -0.81
CA LYS A 55 -29.46 -14.30 -1.69
C LYS A 55 -28.02 -14.36 -2.16
N THR A 56 -27.80 -13.98 -3.41
CA THR A 56 -26.47 -13.88 -4.00
C THR A 56 -25.92 -12.48 -3.81
N VAL A 57 -24.66 -12.37 -3.40
CA VAL A 57 -24.03 -11.09 -3.09
C VAL A 57 -22.69 -11.00 -3.79
N LEU A 58 -22.48 -9.91 -4.54
CA LEU A 58 -21.17 -9.55 -5.07
C LEU A 58 -20.57 -8.46 -4.17
N PHE A 59 -19.33 -8.65 -3.75
CA PHE A 59 -18.56 -7.67 -2.98
C PHE A 59 -17.58 -6.98 -3.92
N ASP A 60 -17.83 -5.70 -4.21
CA ASP A 60 -17.07 -4.84 -5.09
C ASP A 60 -17.01 -5.32 -6.55
N THR A 61 -16.35 -4.56 -7.39
CA THR A 61 -16.12 -4.87 -8.80
C THR A 61 -14.64 -4.76 -9.13
N ALA A 62 -14.28 -4.59 -10.38
CA ALA A 62 -12.91 -4.52 -10.82
C ALA A 62 -12.67 -3.32 -11.74
N ASP A 63 -11.41 -3.02 -11.98
CA ASP A 63 -10.99 -2.00 -12.91
C ASP A 63 -11.49 -2.29 -14.32
N TRP A 64 -11.69 -1.24 -15.10
CA TRP A 64 -12.15 -1.36 -16.47
C TRP A 64 -11.24 -2.22 -17.35
N SER A 65 -9.94 -2.19 -17.07
CA SER A 65 -8.93 -2.96 -17.81
C SER A 65 -9.17 -4.47 -17.81
N VAL A 66 -9.83 -4.99 -16.77
CA VAL A 66 -10.13 -6.42 -16.60
C VAL A 66 -11.63 -6.72 -16.51
N CYS A 67 -12.46 -5.78 -16.90
CA CYS A 67 -13.92 -5.87 -16.80
C CYS A 67 -14.47 -7.15 -17.43
N ARG A 68 -14.01 -7.49 -18.61
CA ARG A 68 -14.48 -8.70 -19.33
C ARG A 68 -14.21 -9.96 -18.52
N GLN A 69 -12.98 -10.16 -18.05
CA GLN A 69 -12.61 -11.35 -17.26
C GLN A 69 -13.41 -11.40 -15.95
N PHE A 70 -13.54 -10.26 -15.29
CA PHE A 70 -14.33 -10.15 -14.08
C PHE A 70 -15.80 -10.54 -14.29
N LEU A 71 -16.43 -10.03 -15.35
CA LEU A 71 -17.84 -10.36 -15.66
C LEU A 71 -18.00 -11.84 -16.01
N GLU A 72 -17.09 -12.44 -16.77
CA GLU A 72 -17.10 -13.87 -17.07
C GLU A 72 -17.01 -14.71 -15.78
N ASN A 73 -16.16 -14.30 -14.84
CA ASN A 73 -16.03 -14.97 -13.56
C ASN A 73 -17.32 -14.88 -12.71
N VAL A 74 -17.94 -13.72 -12.67
CA VAL A 74 -19.20 -13.52 -11.93
C VAL A 74 -20.30 -14.43 -12.50
N GLU A 75 -20.47 -14.43 -13.84
CA GLU A 75 -21.49 -15.26 -14.49
C GLU A 75 -21.23 -16.75 -14.28
N ALA A 76 -19.98 -17.19 -14.31
CA ALA A 76 -19.62 -18.59 -14.06
C ALA A 76 -20.03 -19.03 -12.65
N VAL A 77 -19.78 -18.20 -11.64
CA VAL A 77 -20.15 -18.51 -10.25
C VAL A 77 -21.66 -18.49 -10.06
N LEU A 78 -22.35 -17.50 -10.63
CA LEU A 78 -23.81 -17.39 -10.52
C LEU A 78 -24.52 -18.57 -11.19
N ALA A 79 -23.96 -19.11 -12.26
CA ALA A 79 -24.49 -20.26 -13.00
C ALA A 79 -26.00 -20.12 -13.32
N GLY A 80 -26.41 -18.93 -13.80
CA GLY A 80 -27.80 -18.62 -14.12
C GLY A 80 -28.65 -18.10 -12.98
N ARG A 81 -28.17 -18.10 -11.76
CA ARG A 81 -28.87 -17.45 -10.64
C ARG A 81 -28.86 -15.92 -10.82
N PRO A 82 -29.92 -15.21 -10.40
CA PRO A 82 -29.89 -13.75 -10.37
C PRO A 82 -28.85 -13.25 -9.37
N LEU A 83 -28.25 -12.10 -9.62
CA LEU A 83 -27.46 -11.36 -8.66
C LEU A 83 -28.40 -10.46 -7.84
N ASP A 84 -28.58 -10.78 -6.57
CA ASP A 84 -29.51 -10.04 -5.71
C ASP A 84 -28.92 -8.73 -5.21
N TYR A 85 -27.66 -8.73 -4.78
CA TYR A 85 -27.01 -7.57 -4.17
C TYR A 85 -25.59 -7.39 -4.66
N LEU A 86 -25.21 -6.10 -4.79
CA LEU A 86 -23.83 -5.64 -4.93
C LEU A 86 -23.52 -4.77 -3.73
N ILE A 87 -22.55 -5.18 -2.91
CA ILE A 87 -22.00 -4.38 -1.83
C ILE A 87 -20.80 -3.64 -2.37
N VAL A 88 -20.77 -2.31 -2.25
CA VAL A 88 -19.64 -1.46 -2.65
C VAL A 88 -18.96 -0.95 -1.40
N ASN A 89 -17.79 -1.50 -1.09
CA ASN A 89 -16.97 -1.07 0.04
C ASN A 89 -16.11 0.14 -0.30
N HIS A 90 -15.76 0.31 -1.58
CA HIS A 90 -14.86 1.38 -2.03
C HIS A 90 -15.20 1.80 -3.47
N VAL A 91 -15.25 3.11 -3.71
CA VAL A 91 -15.75 3.66 -4.98
C VAL A 91 -14.63 4.05 -5.95
N GLU A 92 -13.36 3.97 -5.53
CA GLU A 92 -12.25 4.25 -6.46
C GLU A 92 -12.39 3.41 -7.73
N PRO A 93 -12.13 3.99 -8.92
CA PRO A 93 -12.42 3.32 -10.20
C PRO A 93 -11.82 1.93 -10.39
N ASP A 94 -10.68 1.63 -9.77
CA ASP A 94 -10.10 0.28 -9.85
C ASP A 94 -10.98 -0.80 -9.18
N HIS A 95 -11.99 -0.38 -8.40
CA HIS A 95 -12.98 -1.26 -7.77
C HIS A 95 -14.41 -0.95 -8.18
N ALA A 96 -14.67 0.20 -8.78
CA ALA A 96 -16.04 0.61 -9.12
C ALA A 96 -16.29 0.79 -10.62
N ALA A 97 -15.25 0.82 -11.44
CA ALA A 97 -15.41 1.10 -12.87
C ALA A 97 -16.34 0.13 -13.60
N SER A 98 -16.38 -1.13 -13.17
CA SER A 98 -17.24 -2.16 -13.79
C SER A 98 -18.64 -2.25 -13.19
N LEU A 99 -18.96 -1.40 -12.23
CA LEU A 99 -20.24 -1.41 -11.50
C LEU A 99 -21.44 -1.28 -12.45
N GLN A 100 -21.39 -0.32 -13.38
CA GLN A 100 -22.51 -0.09 -14.29
C GLN A 100 -22.74 -1.28 -15.23
N GLU A 101 -21.67 -1.94 -15.65
CA GLU A 101 -21.77 -3.14 -16.50
C GLU A 101 -22.43 -4.31 -15.75
N VAL A 102 -22.12 -4.47 -14.47
CA VAL A 102 -22.79 -5.46 -13.62
C VAL A 102 -24.29 -5.17 -13.56
N LEU A 103 -24.66 -3.91 -13.35
CA LEU A 103 -26.06 -3.49 -13.21
C LEU A 103 -26.84 -3.57 -14.53
N ILE A 104 -26.18 -3.40 -15.68
CA ILE A 104 -26.80 -3.60 -17.00
C ILE A 104 -27.13 -5.08 -17.19
N ARG A 105 -26.24 -5.98 -16.81
CA ARG A 105 -26.46 -7.43 -16.93
C ARG A 105 -27.45 -7.97 -15.91
N HIS A 106 -27.54 -7.31 -14.74
CA HIS A 106 -28.41 -7.70 -13.63
C HIS A 106 -29.28 -6.51 -13.21
N PRO A 107 -30.33 -6.19 -13.98
CA PRO A 107 -31.11 -4.96 -13.75
C PRO A 107 -31.89 -4.95 -12.44
N GLU A 108 -32.09 -6.11 -11.81
CA GLU A 108 -32.82 -6.22 -10.53
C GLU A 108 -31.88 -6.15 -9.31
N THR A 109 -30.56 -6.07 -9.51
CA THR A 109 -29.59 -6.02 -8.41
C THR A 109 -29.75 -4.75 -7.58
N LYS A 110 -29.83 -4.89 -6.27
CA LYS A 110 -29.76 -3.78 -5.33
C LYS A 110 -28.31 -3.49 -4.97
N VAL A 111 -27.97 -2.22 -4.83
CA VAL A 111 -26.63 -1.76 -4.45
C VAL A 111 -26.65 -1.32 -3.00
N ILE A 112 -25.79 -1.93 -2.19
CA ILE A 112 -25.64 -1.60 -0.77
C ILE A 112 -24.32 -0.84 -0.60
N SER A 113 -24.38 0.35 -0.04
CA SER A 113 -23.22 1.13 0.37
C SER A 113 -23.62 2.22 1.34
N ASN A 114 -22.67 3.04 1.79
CA ASN A 114 -22.98 4.17 2.64
C ASN A 114 -23.33 5.42 1.82
N GLU A 115 -23.84 6.45 2.49
CA GLU A 115 -24.31 7.68 1.85
C GLU A 115 -23.20 8.38 1.05
N LYS A 116 -22.00 8.52 1.62
CA LYS A 116 -20.86 9.12 0.94
C LYS A 116 -20.44 8.36 -0.32
N ALA A 117 -20.50 7.05 -0.27
CA ALA A 117 -20.18 6.21 -1.43
C ALA A 117 -21.17 6.47 -2.57
N PHE A 118 -22.46 6.60 -2.27
CA PHE A 118 -23.46 6.93 -3.29
C PHE A 118 -23.24 8.33 -3.89
N ASP A 119 -22.85 9.31 -3.07
CA ASP A 119 -22.46 10.62 -3.58
C ASP A 119 -21.30 10.53 -4.57
N LEU A 120 -20.27 9.76 -4.25
CA LEU A 120 -19.13 9.53 -5.15
C LEU A 120 -19.51 8.74 -6.40
N MET A 121 -20.39 7.74 -6.28
CA MET A 121 -20.90 7.01 -7.45
C MET A 121 -21.60 7.96 -8.43
N ARG A 122 -22.40 8.90 -7.94
CA ARG A 122 -23.05 9.93 -8.77
C ARG A 122 -22.00 10.83 -9.44
N GLN A 123 -20.95 11.22 -8.71
CA GLN A 123 -19.87 12.03 -9.28
C GLN A 123 -19.14 11.32 -10.43
N PHE A 124 -19.02 9.99 -10.36
CA PHE A 124 -18.48 9.19 -11.45
C PHE A 124 -19.50 8.90 -12.56
N GLY A 125 -20.74 9.37 -12.44
CA GLY A 125 -21.78 9.20 -13.44
C GLY A 125 -22.49 7.86 -13.42
N PHE A 126 -22.43 7.11 -12.31
CA PHE A 126 -23.15 5.85 -12.18
C PHE A 126 -24.63 6.09 -11.85
N SER A 127 -25.52 5.32 -12.52
CA SER A 127 -26.96 5.34 -12.31
C SER A 127 -27.34 4.26 -11.29
N VAL A 128 -27.45 4.64 -10.03
CA VAL A 128 -27.67 3.69 -8.92
C VAL A 128 -28.85 4.04 -8.02
N ASP A 129 -29.45 5.22 -8.19
CA ASP A 129 -30.41 5.77 -7.21
C ASP A 129 -31.68 4.93 -7.03
N ASP A 130 -32.19 4.32 -8.09
CA ASP A 130 -33.41 3.49 -8.06
C ASP A 130 -33.20 2.13 -7.45
N ARG A 131 -31.97 1.77 -7.12
CA ARG A 131 -31.62 0.46 -6.55
C ARG A 131 -30.70 0.56 -5.34
N ALA A 132 -30.52 1.78 -4.82
CA ALA A 132 -29.66 2.04 -3.68
C ALA A 132 -30.30 1.62 -2.37
N GLU A 133 -29.54 0.90 -1.55
CA GLU A 133 -29.84 0.64 -0.15
C GLU A 133 -28.70 1.21 0.70
N VAL A 134 -28.98 2.26 1.47
CA VAL A 134 -27.99 2.97 2.28
C VAL A 134 -27.81 2.27 3.62
N VAL A 135 -26.57 2.02 3.99
CA VAL A 135 -26.19 1.48 5.30
C VAL A 135 -25.25 2.43 6.02
N ALA A 136 -25.20 2.31 7.33
CA ALA A 136 -24.29 3.04 8.20
C ALA A 136 -23.53 2.05 9.09
N GLU A 137 -22.50 2.55 9.79
CA GLU A 137 -21.75 1.73 10.74
C GLU A 137 -22.67 1.08 11.75
N GLY A 138 -22.47 -0.22 11.95
CA GLY A 138 -23.27 -1.02 12.86
C GLY A 138 -24.52 -1.64 12.25
N ASP A 139 -24.90 -1.24 11.04
CA ASP A 139 -26.00 -1.89 10.33
C ASP A 139 -25.59 -3.31 9.91
N THR A 140 -26.58 -4.17 9.78
CA THR A 140 -26.40 -5.55 9.33
C THR A 140 -27.40 -5.90 8.24
N ARG A 141 -27.02 -6.89 7.41
CA ARG A 141 -27.91 -7.49 6.40
C ARG A 141 -27.76 -9.00 6.45
N LYS A 142 -28.88 -9.70 6.49
CA LYS A 142 -28.93 -11.15 6.45
C LYS A 142 -29.29 -11.60 5.04
N PHE A 143 -28.45 -12.48 4.48
CA PHE A 143 -28.61 -12.98 3.11
C PHE A 143 -29.04 -14.46 3.03
N GLY A 144 -29.32 -15.05 4.16
CA GLY A 144 -29.66 -16.44 4.36
C GLY A 144 -28.97 -16.96 5.60
N LYS A 145 -27.94 -17.78 5.44
CA LYS A 145 -27.09 -18.24 6.55
C LYS A 145 -26.12 -17.15 7.01
N HIS A 146 -25.71 -16.29 6.10
CA HIS A 146 -24.68 -15.29 6.35
C HIS A 146 -25.30 -13.95 6.75
N THR A 147 -24.75 -13.36 7.79
CA THR A 147 -25.10 -12.00 8.23
C THR A 147 -23.87 -11.11 8.10
N ILE A 148 -24.00 -10.03 7.34
CA ILE A 148 -22.94 -9.08 7.09
C ILE A 148 -23.16 -7.82 7.93
N ALA A 149 -22.14 -7.44 8.71
CA ALA A 149 -22.10 -6.20 9.45
C ALA A 149 -21.19 -5.19 8.73
N PHE A 150 -21.58 -3.92 8.72
CA PHE A 150 -20.84 -2.86 8.05
C PHE A 150 -20.08 -2.01 9.06
N VAL A 151 -18.80 -1.76 8.80
CA VAL A 151 -17.90 -0.99 9.66
C VAL A 151 -17.29 0.13 8.82
N ALA A 152 -17.43 1.37 9.26
CA ALA A 152 -16.82 2.50 8.57
C ALA A 152 -15.30 2.45 8.73
N ALA A 153 -14.59 2.71 7.63
CA ALA A 153 -13.14 2.80 7.56
C ALA A 153 -12.73 4.13 6.88
N PRO A 154 -13.20 5.29 7.39
CA PRO A 154 -13.00 6.57 6.72
C PRO A 154 -11.51 6.85 6.56
N MET A 155 -11.12 7.29 5.37
CA MET A 155 -9.73 7.60 4.99
C MET A 155 -8.79 6.39 4.96
N VAL A 156 -9.33 5.20 4.89
CA VAL A 156 -8.52 3.99 4.60
C VAL A 156 -8.89 3.46 3.19
N HIS A 157 -8.48 4.17 2.07
CA HIS A 157 -7.78 5.48 2.14
C HIS A 157 -8.63 6.65 1.63
N TRP A 158 -9.87 6.41 1.22
CA TRP A 158 -10.85 7.43 0.82
C TRP A 158 -11.89 7.63 1.92
N PRO A 159 -12.61 8.79 1.92
CA PRO A 159 -13.52 9.12 3.02
C PRO A 159 -14.73 8.18 3.14
N GLU A 160 -15.19 7.58 2.03
CA GLU A 160 -16.35 6.69 1.99
C GLU A 160 -16.00 5.23 2.31
N ALA A 161 -14.72 4.87 2.38
CA ALA A 161 -14.31 3.48 2.55
C ALA A 161 -14.99 2.83 3.75
N MET A 162 -15.49 1.63 3.54
CA MET A 162 -16.03 0.78 4.60
C MET A 162 -15.51 -0.64 4.44
N VAL A 163 -15.61 -1.42 5.48
CA VAL A 163 -15.35 -2.85 5.46
C VAL A 163 -16.62 -3.60 5.79
N SER A 164 -16.76 -4.79 5.23
CA SER A 164 -17.91 -5.67 5.48
C SER A 164 -17.44 -6.90 6.22
N PHE A 165 -18.10 -7.26 7.30
CA PHE A 165 -17.72 -8.40 8.13
C PHE A 165 -18.84 -9.43 8.18
N ASP A 166 -18.53 -10.64 7.70
CA ASP A 166 -19.43 -11.79 7.81
C ASP A 166 -19.33 -12.36 9.23
N THR A 167 -20.33 -12.05 10.05
CA THR A 167 -20.37 -12.50 11.45
C THR A 167 -20.56 -14.00 11.58
N THR A 168 -21.07 -14.66 10.56
CA THR A 168 -21.30 -16.10 10.55
C THR A 168 -20.01 -16.90 10.37
N THR A 169 -19.10 -16.40 9.52
CA THR A 169 -17.85 -17.12 9.18
C THR A 169 -16.59 -16.44 9.70
N GLY A 170 -16.67 -15.21 10.16
CA GLY A 170 -15.49 -14.43 10.56
C GLY A 170 -14.70 -13.92 9.36
N THR A 171 -15.34 -13.66 8.24
CA THR A 171 -14.69 -13.16 7.02
C THR A 171 -14.79 -11.65 6.95
N LEU A 172 -13.65 -10.97 6.88
CA LEU A 172 -13.54 -9.54 6.71
C LEU A 172 -13.25 -9.20 5.25
N PHE A 173 -14.16 -8.47 4.61
CA PHE A 173 -13.93 -7.84 3.30
C PHE A 173 -13.36 -6.45 3.59
N SER A 174 -12.06 -6.31 3.43
CA SER A 174 -11.28 -5.24 4.07
C SER A 174 -11.04 -4.01 3.19
N ALA A 175 -11.71 -3.91 2.04
CA ALA A 175 -11.43 -2.89 1.05
C ALA A 175 -9.92 -2.89 0.70
N ASP A 176 -9.27 -1.72 0.65
CA ASP A 176 -7.85 -1.65 0.35
C ASP A 176 -6.94 -2.04 1.52
N ALA A 177 -7.47 -2.11 2.73
CA ALA A 177 -6.69 -2.56 3.86
C ALA A 177 -6.21 -4.00 3.65
N PHE A 178 -4.95 -4.27 4.00
CA PHE A 178 -4.26 -5.55 3.84
C PHE A 178 -3.98 -5.94 2.38
N GLY A 179 -4.15 -5.00 1.46
CA GLY A 179 -3.83 -5.18 0.05
C GLY A 179 -2.34 -5.14 -0.25
N THR A 180 -1.99 -5.59 -1.45
CA THR A 180 -0.63 -5.57 -1.95
C THR A 180 -0.61 -5.41 -3.47
N PHE A 181 0.46 -4.83 -4.00
CA PHE A 181 0.78 -4.96 -5.42
C PHE A 181 1.12 -6.42 -5.75
N GLY A 182 1.02 -6.77 -7.00
CA GLY A 182 1.36 -8.09 -7.51
C GLY A 182 0.15 -8.87 -8.04
N ALA A 183 0.30 -9.47 -9.20
CA ALA A 183 -0.66 -10.39 -9.78
C ALA A 183 -0.63 -11.73 -9.04
N LEU A 184 -1.79 -12.33 -8.82
CA LEU A 184 -1.89 -13.55 -7.99
C LEU A 184 -1.38 -14.80 -8.72
N GLY A 185 -1.60 -14.90 -10.01
CA GLY A 185 -1.12 -16.03 -10.80
C GLY A 185 -1.73 -17.38 -10.42
N GLY A 186 -3.00 -17.38 -10.04
CA GLY A 186 -3.73 -18.58 -9.64
C GLY A 186 -3.67 -18.92 -8.16
N ARG A 187 -2.67 -18.41 -7.44
CA ARG A 187 -2.55 -18.61 -5.99
C ARG A 187 -3.33 -17.51 -5.29
N ILE A 188 -4.31 -17.86 -4.48
CA ILE A 188 -5.21 -16.87 -3.88
C ILE A 188 -4.90 -16.63 -2.40
N PHE A 189 -4.45 -17.66 -1.68
CA PHE A 189 -4.20 -17.53 -0.24
C PHE A 189 -2.76 -17.19 0.06
N ALA A 190 -2.53 -16.32 1.03
CA ALA A 190 -1.20 -15.94 1.49
C ALA A 190 -0.38 -17.15 1.96
N ASP A 191 -1.02 -18.18 2.47
CA ASP A 191 -0.37 -19.43 2.88
C ASP A 191 -0.03 -20.39 1.73
N GLU A 192 -0.48 -20.10 0.50
CA GLU A 192 -0.06 -20.84 -0.71
C GLU A 192 1.29 -20.35 -1.26
N VAL A 193 1.82 -19.25 -0.72
CA VAL A 193 3.08 -18.62 -1.15
C VAL A 193 3.99 -18.39 0.04
N ASN A 194 5.26 -18.10 -0.22
CA ASN A 194 6.14 -17.53 0.81
C ASN A 194 5.94 -16.01 0.84
N PHE A 195 4.96 -15.56 1.63
CA PHE A 195 4.56 -14.16 1.63
C PHE A 195 5.68 -13.24 2.11
N GLU A 196 6.38 -13.60 3.18
CA GLU A 196 7.47 -12.79 3.74
C GLU A 196 8.58 -12.54 2.72
N ARG A 197 9.00 -13.59 2.01
CA ARG A 197 10.07 -13.49 1.01
C ARG A 197 9.62 -12.79 -0.26
N ASP A 198 8.43 -13.13 -0.80
CA ASP A 198 8.06 -12.79 -2.17
C ASP A 198 7.03 -11.66 -2.27
N TRP A 199 6.33 -11.33 -1.17
CA TRP A 199 5.19 -10.41 -1.19
C TRP A 199 5.26 -9.27 -0.18
N LEU A 200 5.99 -9.41 0.93
CA LEU A 200 5.98 -8.41 2.01
C LEU A 200 6.46 -7.05 1.53
N ASP A 201 7.49 -7.00 0.68
CA ASP A 201 8.00 -5.74 0.14
C ASP A 201 6.96 -5.04 -0.74
N ASP A 202 6.22 -5.79 -1.57
CA ASP A 202 5.12 -5.23 -2.36
C ASP A 202 3.94 -4.79 -1.48
N ALA A 203 3.65 -5.50 -0.41
CA ALA A 203 2.61 -5.12 0.56
C ALA A 203 2.96 -3.83 1.29
N ARG A 204 4.21 -3.68 1.73
CA ARG A 204 4.70 -2.44 2.37
C ARG A 204 4.69 -1.28 1.38
N ARG A 205 5.17 -1.50 0.14
CA ARG A 205 5.17 -0.46 -0.89
C ARG A 205 3.75 -0.01 -1.25
N TYR A 206 2.81 -0.94 -1.32
CA TYR A 206 1.39 -0.63 -1.47
C TYR A 206 0.88 0.22 -0.31
N TYR A 207 1.00 -0.27 0.93
CA TYR A 207 0.51 0.43 2.11
C TYR A 207 1.09 1.84 2.21
N THR A 208 2.41 1.96 2.15
CA THR A 208 3.10 3.22 2.42
C THR A 208 2.77 4.30 1.40
N ASN A 209 2.65 3.94 0.13
CA ASN A 209 2.35 4.90 -0.93
C ASN A 209 0.86 5.23 -1.06
N ILE A 210 -0.03 4.28 -0.76
CA ILE A 210 -1.47 4.45 -0.94
C ILE A 210 -2.16 4.90 0.35
N VAL A 211 -1.80 4.33 1.48
CA VAL A 211 -2.47 4.51 2.76
C VAL A 211 -1.62 5.25 3.79
N GLY A 212 -0.32 5.31 3.60
CA GLY A 212 0.67 5.73 4.60
C GLY A 212 0.41 7.06 5.30
N LYS A 213 -0.15 8.04 4.59
CA LYS A 213 -0.54 9.33 5.18
C LYS A 213 -1.56 9.19 6.32
N TYR A 214 -2.39 8.16 6.27
CA TYR A 214 -3.58 8.02 7.11
C TYR A 214 -3.39 7.01 8.26
N GLY A 215 -2.19 6.95 8.83
CA GLY A 215 -1.87 6.00 9.89
C GLY A 215 -2.82 6.04 11.08
N ALA A 216 -3.23 7.22 11.55
CA ALA A 216 -4.19 7.35 12.66
C ALA A 216 -5.55 6.72 12.33
N HIS A 217 -6.02 6.90 11.10
CA HIS A 217 -7.27 6.28 10.63
C HIS A 217 -7.15 4.76 10.53
N VAL A 218 -5.99 4.26 10.10
CA VAL A 218 -5.72 2.82 10.09
C VAL A 218 -5.70 2.25 11.51
N MET A 219 -5.08 2.93 12.46
CA MET A 219 -5.09 2.51 13.87
C MET A 219 -6.52 2.44 14.43
N ASP A 220 -7.38 3.40 14.08
CA ASP A 220 -8.79 3.37 14.46
C ASP A 220 -9.51 2.14 13.87
N LEU A 221 -9.27 1.83 12.61
CA LEU A 221 -9.81 0.62 11.99
C LEU A 221 -9.29 -0.65 12.66
N LEU A 222 -8.01 -0.73 12.95
CA LEU A 222 -7.42 -1.88 13.64
C LEU A 222 -8.02 -2.08 15.04
N LYS A 223 -8.31 -0.99 15.74
CA LYS A 223 -8.99 -1.03 17.03
C LYS A 223 -10.41 -1.59 16.91
N LYS A 224 -11.18 -1.15 15.92
CA LYS A 224 -12.50 -1.71 15.63
C LYS A 224 -12.41 -3.20 15.28
N ALA A 225 -11.44 -3.57 14.43
CA ALA A 225 -11.20 -4.95 14.00
C ALA A 225 -10.80 -5.86 15.18
N SER A 226 -10.12 -5.34 16.19
CA SER A 226 -9.71 -6.12 17.37
C SER A 226 -10.90 -6.65 18.19
N ALA A 227 -12.08 -6.03 18.04
CA ALA A 227 -13.31 -6.49 18.67
C ALA A 227 -14.01 -7.62 17.87
N LEU A 228 -13.52 -7.93 16.67
CA LEU A 228 -14.08 -8.93 15.77
C LEU A 228 -13.24 -10.21 15.82
N GLU A 229 -13.90 -11.35 15.74
CA GLU A 229 -13.22 -12.65 15.59
C GLU A 229 -12.96 -12.91 14.11
N ILE A 230 -11.84 -12.38 13.59
CA ILE A 230 -11.48 -12.47 12.18
C ILE A 230 -10.77 -13.79 11.91
N LYS A 231 -11.34 -14.61 11.01
CA LYS A 231 -10.79 -15.90 10.57
C LYS A 231 -10.23 -15.82 9.15
N MET A 232 -10.70 -14.88 8.34
CA MET A 232 -10.28 -14.68 6.96
C MET A 232 -10.33 -13.19 6.63
N ILE A 233 -9.34 -12.72 5.86
CA ILE A 233 -9.32 -11.35 5.33
C ILE A 233 -9.32 -11.42 3.81
N CYS A 234 -10.29 -10.77 3.18
CA CYS A 234 -10.49 -10.68 1.74
C CYS A 234 -10.25 -9.24 1.28
N PRO A 235 -9.01 -8.87 0.92
CA PRO A 235 -8.70 -7.52 0.46
C PRO A 235 -9.08 -7.34 -1.02
N LEU A 236 -9.10 -6.08 -1.47
CA LEU A 236 -9.38 -5.74 -2.87
C LEU A 236 -8.16 -5.89 -3.79
N HIS A 237 -6.97 -6.06 -3.23
CA HIS A 237 -5.73 -6.36 -3.96
C HIS A 237 -4.93 -7.41 -3.19
N GLY A 238 -4.29 -8.31 -3.93
CA GLY A 238 -3.36 -9.27 -3.34
C GLY A 238 -4.02 -10.50 -2.70
N PRO A 239 -3.23 -11.31 -1.99
CA PRO A 239 -3.69 -12.57 -1.42
C PRO A 239 -4.72 -12.42 -0.31
N VAL A 240 -5.56 -13.44 -0.19
CA VAL A 240 -6.50 -13.63 0.91
C VAL A 240 -5.79 -14.26 2.10
N TRP A 241 -6.05 -13.77 3.30
CA TRP A 241 -5.46 -14.26 4.54
C TRP A 241 -6.42 -15.16 5.30
N ARG A 242 -5.96 -16.34 5.70
CA ARG A 242 -6.70 -17.29 6.55
C ARG A 242 -5.82 -17.94 7.62
N LYS A 243 -4.50 -17.75 7.55
CA LYS A 243 -3.50 -18.22 8.51
C LYS A 243 -2.50 -17.11 8.79
N ASN A 244 -1.90 -17.10 9.98
CA ASN A 244 -0.89 -16.12 10.39
C ASN A 244 -1.37 -14.66 10.30
N ILE A 245 -2.66 -14.43 10.45
CA ILE A 245 -3.24 -13.08 10.42
C ILE A 245 -2.57 -12.15 11.43
N PRO A 246 -2.32 -12.54 12.71
CA PRO A 246 -1.65 -11.67 13.67
C PRO A 246 -0.27 -11.19 13.23
N TRP A 247 0.48 -12.02 12.50
CA TRP A 247 1.79 -11.63 11.96
C TRP A 247 1.67 -10.44 10.98
N PHE A 248 0.69 -10.49 10.09
CA PHE A 248 0.46 -9.41 9.12
C PHE A 248 -0.13 -8.16 9.78
N LEU A 249 -1.05 -8.34 10.73
CA LEU A 249 -1.58 -7.22 11.53
C LEU A 249 -0.47 -6.48 12.29
N ASP A 250 0.51 -7.19 12.80
CA ASP A 250 1.67 -6.57 13.46
C ASP A 250 2.45 -5.65 12.51
N LYS A 251 2.62 -6.05 11.25
CA LYS A 251 3.22 -5.19 10.22
C LYS A 251 2.41 -3.90 10.05
N TYR A 252 1.09 -4.02 9.95
CA TYR A 252 0.20 -2.86 9.84
C TYR A 252 0.30 -1.93 11.03
N VAL A 253 0.39 -2.46 12.24
CA VAL A 253 0.58 -1.65 13.46
C VAL A 253 1.87 -0.85 13.37
N HIS A 254 2.98 -1.45 12.96
CA HIS A 254 4.25 -0.73 12.78
C HIS A 254 4.10 0.38 11.74
N TRP A 255 3.55 0.08 10.58
CA TRP A 255 3.39 1.09 9.52
C TRP A 255 2.45 2.22 9.93
N ALA A 256 1.31 1.89 10.52
CA ALA A 256 0.29 2.86 10.90
C ALA A 256 0.69 3.75 12.10
N SER A 257 1.53 3.24 12.98
CA SER A 257 2.09 3.99 14.10
C SER A 257 3.42 4.68 13.77
N TYR A 258 3.89 4.52 12.54
CA TYR A 258 5.18 5.06 12.06
C TYR A 258 6.37 4.54 12.86
N GLU A 259 6.27 3.31 13.37
CA GLU A 259 7.38 2.61 13.99
C GLU A 259 8.16 1.83 12.92
N PRO A 260 9.49 1.86 12.92
CA PRO A 260 10.25 1.07 11.97
C PRO A 260 10.05 -0.43 12.21
N GLU A 261 10.06 -1.21 11.14
CA GLU A 261 10.01 -2.66 11.25
C GLU A 261 11.29 -3.24 11.85
N GLU A 262 12.42 -2.65 11.51
CA GLU A 262 13.74 -3.14 11.93
C GLU A 262 14.77 -2.02 12.03
N LYS A 263 15.80 -2.27 12.82
CA LYS A 263 16.98 -1.41 12.89
C LYS A 263 17.79 -1.61 11.63
N GLY A 264 18.00 -0.55 10.89
CA GLY A 264 18.74 -0.55 9.64
C GLY A 264 18.84 0.85 9.06
N VAL A 265 19.52 0.96 7.95
CA VAL A 265 19.84 2.23 7.31
C VAL A 265 19.35 2.23 5.87
N LEU A 266 18.48 3.16 5.55
CA LEU A 266 18.21 3.57 4.18
C LEU A 266 19.18 4.70 3.83
N LEU A 267 20.08 4.46 2.89
CA LEU A 267 21.02 5.48 2.40
C LEU A 267 20.62 5.87 0.98
N VAL A 268 20.16 7.12 0.83
CA VAL A 268 19.76 7.69 -0.46
C VAL A 268 20.81 8.71 -0.88
N TYR A 269 21.41 8.54 -2.06
CA TYR A 269 22.39 9.48 -2.55
C TYR A 269 21.95 10.14 -3.85
N ALA A 270 22.31 11.43 -3.97
CA ALA A 270 22.18 12.25 -5.17
C ALA A 270 23.57 12.67 -5.61
N SER A 271 24.02 12.15 -6.74
CA SER A 271 25.38 12.36 -7.24
C SER A 271 25.33 12.69 -8.73
N MET A 272 26.03 13.76 -9.15
CA MET A 272 26.10 14.13 -10.56
C MET A 272 27.23 13.41 -11.30
N TYR A 273 28.41 13.34 -10.69
CA TYR A 273 29.64 12.81 -11.32
C TYR A 273 30.31 11.68 -10.54
N GLY A 274 29.64 11.15 -9.52
CA GLY A 274 30.13 10.00 -8.76
C GLY A 274 30.83 10.32 -7.44
N ASN A 275 31.16 11.57 -7.15
CA ASN A 275 31.90 11.91 -5.93
C ASN A 275 31.07 11.79 -4.66
N THR A 276 29.81 12.21 -4.70
CA THR A 276 28.88 12.02 -3.56
C THR A 276 28.55 10.55 -3.36
N GLU A 277 28.37 9.79 -4.45
CA GLU A 277 28.20 8.33 -4.40
C GLU A 277 29.39 7.66 -3.72
N SER A 278 30.61 8.04 -4.09
CA SER A 278 31.82 7.50 -3.47
C SER A 278 31.89 7.79 -1.98
N ALA A 279 31.53 9.00 -1.55
CA ALA A 279 31.47 9.34 -0.13
C ALA A 279 30.41 8.53 0.61
N ALA A 280 29.25 8.32 0.00
CA ALA A 280 28.20 7.45 0.56
C ALA A 280 28.70 6.01 0.72
N SER A 281 29.45 5.51 -0.24
CA SER A 281 30.06 4.17 -0.17
C SER A 281 31.11 4.07 0.94
N VAL A 282 31.89 5.11 1.16
CA VAL A 282 32.85 5.16 2.29
C VAL A 282 32.10 5.08 3.62
N PHE A 283 31.04 5.86 3.77
CA PHE A 283 30.20 5.82 4.96
C PHE A 283 29.65 4.41 5.21
N ALA A 284 29.05 3.81 4.21
CA ALA A 284 28.46 2.47 4.30
C ALA A 284 29.50 1.42 4.64
N ALA A 285 30.69 1.47 4.04
CA ALA A 285 31.77 0.53 4.31
C ALA A 285 32.25 0.63 5.77
N ARG A 286 32.43 1.84 6.29
CA ARG A 286 32.83 2.05 7.68
C ARG A 286 31.77 1.61 8.67
N LEU A 287 30.52 1.85 8.36
CA LEU A 287 29.38 1.42 9.18
C LEU A 287 29.30 -0.12 9.23
N ALA A 288 29.42 -0.78 8.09
CA ALA A 288 29.43 -2.24 8.00
C ALA A 288 30.62 -2.86 8.74
N GLU A 289 31.82 -2.28 8.63
CA GLU A 289 33.01 -2.72 9.35
C GLU A 289 32.83 -2.70 10.88
N LYS A 290 32.02 -1.76 11.37
CA LYS A 290 31.66 -1.67 12.79
C LYS A 290 30.44 -2.52 13.19
N GLY A 291 29.96 -3.37 12.32
CA GLY A 291 28.95 -4.38 12.60
C GLY A 291 27.52 -4.06 12.20
N MET A 292 27.27 -2.87 11.65
CA MET A 292 25.94 -2.54 11.11
C MET A 292 25.94 -2.73 9.59
N SER A 293 25.54 -3.92 9.16
CA SER A 293 25.49 -4.30 7.75
C SER A 293 24.11 -4.24 7.12
N ASN A 294 23.05 -3.97 7.89
CA ASN A 294 21.71 -3.78 7.38
C ASN A 294 21.59 -2.39 6.75
N ILE A 295 22.22 -2.21 5.62
CA ILE A 295 22.33 -0.95 4.90
C ILE A 295 21.83 -1.17 3.48
N HIS A 296 20.97 -0.26 3.00
CA HIS A 296 20.38 -0.31 1.68
C HIS A 296 20.61 1.01 0.98
N MET A 297 21.46 0.98 -0.05
CA MET A 297 21.87 2.17 -0.80
C MET A 297 21.10 2.30 -2.09
N TYR A 298 20.62 3.49 -2.38
CA TYR A 298 19.91 3.80 -3.62
C TYR A 298 20.36 5.10 -4.24
N ASP A 299 20.53 5.08 -5.56
CA ASP A 299 20.67 6.29 -6.36
C ASP A 299 19.28 6.90 -6.57
N VAL A 300 19.07 8.10 -6.02
CA VAL A 300 17.77 8.78 -6.12
C VAL A 300 17.37 9.08 -7.58
N SER A 301 18.34 9.20 -8.47
CA SER A 301 18.09 9.46 -9.89
C SER A 301 17.59 8.22 -10.65
N LYS A 302 17.87 7.02 -10.14
CA LYS A 302 17.58 5.75 -10.82
C LYS A 302 16.57 4.88 -10.12
N THR A 303 16.09 5.30 -8.96
CA THR A 303 15.16 4.53 -8.13
C THR A 303 13.83 5.25 -8.05
N ASP A 304 12.75 4.57 -8.39
CA ASP A 304 11.42 5.15 -8.22
C ASP A 304 11.15 5.48 -6.76
N THR A 305 10.57 6.64 -6.52
CA THR A 305 10.30 7.16 -5.18
C THR A 305 9.48 6.18 -4.33
N SER A 306 8.58 5.41 -4.92
CA SER A 306 7.75 4.46 -4.19
C SER A 306 8.56 3.39 -3.44
N TYR A 307 9.69 2.95 -4.00
CA TYR A 307 10.60 2.00 -3.33
C TYR A 307 11.34 2.66 -2.16
N LEU A 308 11.76 3.91 -2.33
CA LEU A 308 12.42 4.68 -1.27
C LEU A 308 11.47 4.93 -0.09
N ILE A 309 10.23 5.25 -0.36
CA ILE A 309 9.19 5.44 0.66
C ILE A 309 8.96 4.14 1.44
N SER A 310 8.84 3.01 0.76
CA SER A 310 8.70 1.71 1.40
C SER A 310 9.83 1.44 2.40
N ASP A 311 11.07 1.68 1.99
CA ASP A 311 12.23 1.49 2.85
C ASP A 311 12.33 2.55 3.96
N ALA A 312 11.85 3.77 3.74
CA ALA A 312 11.78 4.79 4.78
C ALA A 312 10.83 4.39 5.94
N PHE A 313 9.77 3.65 5.63
CA PHE A 313 8.89 3.06 6.66
C PHE A 313 9.51 1.81 7.29
N LYS A 314 10.34 1.07 6.56
CA LYS A 314 10.94 -0.18 7.03
C LYS A 314 12.05 0.05 8.05
N TYR A 315 12.97 0.96 7.76
CA TYR A 315 14.21 1.13 8.52
C TYR A 315 14.15 2.30 9.50
N SER A 316 14.88 2.15 10.61
CA SER A 316 14.93 3.13 11.70
C SER A 316 15.72 4.39 11.37
N HIS A 317 16.67 4.30 10.43
CA HIS A 317 17.62 5.35 10.10
C HIS A 317 17.62 5.66 8.61
N ILE A 318 17.75 6.94 8.29
CA ILE A 318 17.84 7.45 6.92
C ILE A 318 19.12 8.29 6.83
N VAL A 319 19.97 8.00 5.86
CA VAL A 319 21.13 8.83 5.54
C VAL A 319 20.89 9.46 4.18
N LEU A 320 20.97 10.78 4.12
CA LEU A 320 20.81 11.58 2.92
C LEU A 320 22.19 12.10 2.51
N ALA A 321 22.71 11.61 1.40
CA ALA A 321 23.98 12.06 0.82
C ALA A 321 23.68 12.80 -0.48
N SER A 322 23.83 14.11 -0.51
CA SER A 322 23.42 14.90 -1.68
C SER A 322 24.46 15.92 -2.10
N VAL A 323 24.58 16.04 -3.42
CA VAL A 323 25.25 17.17 -4.06
C VAL A 323 24.33 18.39 -4.00
N THR A 324 24.96 19.59 -3.97
CA THR A 324 24.27 20.86 -4.15
C THR A 324 24.00 21.09 -5.62
N TYR A 325 22.79 21.50 -5.97
CA TYR A 325 22.40 21.76 -7.36
C TYR A 325 21.83 23.17 -7.49
N ASN A 326 22.54 24.02 -8.22
CA ASN A 326 22.15 25.45 -8.39
C ASN A 326 21.80 26.14 -7.06
N LEU A 327 22.64 25.95 -6.03
CA LEU A 327 22.46 26.44 -4.66
C LEU A 327 21.24 25.86 -3.92
N ASN A 328 20.64 24.83 -4.46
CA ASN A 328 19.44 24.20 -3.91
C ASN A 328 19.63 22.71 -3.68
N ILE A 329 18.60 22.07 -3.12
CA ILE A 329 18.51 20.62 -3.03
C ILE A 329 18.42 20.04 -4.45
N TYR A 330 19.14 18.96 -4.69
CA TYR A 330 19.08 18.23 -5.96
C TYR A 330 17.62 17.84 -6.25
N PRO A 331 17.08 18.12 -7.46
CA PRO A 331 15.63 17.98 -7.73
C PRO A 331 15.05 16.61 -7.39
N LYS A 332 15.74 15.54 -7.72
CA LYS A 332 15.29 14.17 -7.39
C LYS A 332 15.30 13.90 -5.88
N MET A 333 16.25 14.46 -5.15
CA MET A 333 16.28 14.39 -3.69
C MET A 333 15.12 15.16 -3.09
N MET A 334 14.81 16.34 -3.63
CA MET A 334 13.65 17.13 -3.20
C MET A 334 12.34 16.36 -3.38
N THR A 335 12.20 15.66 -4.51
CA THR A 335 11.04 14.80 -4.75
C THR A 335 10.88 13.73 -3.66
N PHE A 336 11.99 13.09 -3.28
CA PHE A 336 11.96 12.09 -2.18
C PHE A 336 11.57 12.71 -0.84
N LEU A 337 12.18 13.83 -0.46
CA LEU A 337 11.84 14.54 0.79
C LEU A 337 10.37 14.94 0.81
N ASP A 338 9.88 15.47 -0.29
CA ASP A 338 8.50 15.93 -0.40
C ASP A 338 7.48 14.77 -0.32
N HIS A 339 7.81 13.62 -0.89
CA HIS A 339 6.98 12.42 -0.76
C HIS A 339 7.00 11.87 0.68
N MET A 340 8.15 11.87 1.35
CA MET A 340 8.19 11.51 2.76
C MET A 340 7.27 12.39 3.60
N ARG A 341 7.30 13.70 3.35
CA ARG A 341 6.40 14.66 4.02
C ARG A 341 4.93 14.36 3.73
N MET A 342 4.57 14.20 2.45
CA MET A 342 3.19 13.94 2.03
C MET A 342 2.63 12.66 2.63
N LEU A 343 3.45 11.64 2.79
CA LEU A 343 3.06 10.33 3.34
C LEU A 343 3.27 10.24 4.86
N ASN A 344 3.63 11.35 5.47
CA ASN A 344 3.71 11.52 6.92
C ASN A 344 4.78 10.64 7.60
N VAL A 345 5.87 10.32 6.88
CA VAL A 345 7.00 9.60 7.46
C VAL A 345 7.51 10.36 8.68
N GLN A 346 7.65 9.68 9.80
CA GLN A 346 8.07 10.26 11.07
C GLN A 346 8.79 9.23 11.96
N ASN A 347 9.39 9.70 13.05
CA ASN A 347 10.08 8.86 14.04
C ASN A 347 11.30 8.14 13.45
N ARG A 348 12.11 8.86 12.66
CA ARG A 348 13.34 8.33 12.08
C ARG A 348 14.53 9.17 12.52
N TYR A 349 15.69 8.52 12.67
CA TYR A 349 16.97 9.22 12.78
C TYR A 349 17.47 9.53 11.38
N VAL A 350 18.00 10.74 11.18
CA VAL A 350 18.50 11.19 9.88
C VAL A 350 19.92 11.69 9.99
N GLY A 351 20.81 11.16 9.15
CA GLY A 351 22.16 11.64 8.97
C GLY A 351 22.32 12.35 7.63
N ILE A 352 23.19 13.35 7.56
CA ILE A 352 23.39 14.18 6.37
C ILE A 352 24.85 14.17 5.94
N ILE A 353 25.08 13.84 4.68
CA ILE A 353 26.34 14.02 3.96
C ILE A 353 26.07 15.01 2.84
N GLU A 354 26.75 16.17 2.87
CA GLU A 354 26.57 17.20 1.87
C GLU A 354 27.80 17.39 1.01
N ASN A 355 27.58 17.77 -0.26
CA ASN A 355 28.66 18.07 -1.19
C ASN A 355 28.36 19.33 -2.01
N GLY A 356 29.38 20.12 -2.24
CA GLY A 356 29.31 21.29 -3.12
C GLY A 356 30.70 21.78 -3.49
N SER A 357 30.94 22.03 -4.77
CA SER A 357 32.26 22.40 -5.26
C SER A 357 32.64 23.84 -4.92
N TRP A 358 31.85 24.80 -5.34
CA TRP A 358 32.09 26.23 -5.13
C TRP A 358 31.17 26.84 -4.07
N ALA A 359 30.09 26.14 -3.74
CA ALA A 359 29.21 26.45 -2.63
C ALA A 359 28.50 25.15 -2.19
N CYS A 360 28.39 24.93 -0.90
CA CYS A 360 27.74 23.76 -0.33
C CYS A 360 26.58 24.21 0.56
N THR A 361 25.37 24.20 0.01
CA THR A 361 24.16 24.67 0.70
C THR A 361 23.14 23.57 0.97
N VAL A 362 23.27 22.42 0.32
CA VAL A 362 22.26 21.36 0.34
C VAL A 362 22.02 20.78 1.74
N GLY A 363 23.08 20.64 2.56
CA GLY A 363 22.95 20.08 3.90
C GLY A 363 22.04 20.94 4.81
N THR A 364 22.27 22.25 4.83
CA THR A 364 21.41 23.17 5.59
C THR A 364 19.99 23.18 5.08
N LEU A 365 19.80 23.15 3.78
CA LEU A 365 18.45 23.14 3.17
C LEU A 365 17.70 21.85 3.49
N MET A 366 18.37 20.70 3.44
CA MET A 366 17.75 19.42 3.84
C MET A 366 17.44 19.38 5.33
N HIS A 367 18.38 19.85 6.16
CA HIS A 367 18.17 19.94 7.61
C HIS A 367 16.94 20.77 7.94
N ASP A 368 16.82 21.97 7.36
CA ASP A 368 15.70 22.86 7.60
C ASP A 368 14.38 22.27 7.10
N TYR A 369 14.39 21.59 5.96
CA TYR A 369 13.21 20.91 5.45
C TYR A 369 12.73 19.81 6.41
N LEU A 370 13.63 18.99 6.90
CA LEU A 370 13.31 17.90 7.83
C LEU A 370 12.77 18.45 9.16
N GLU A 371 13.34 19.53 9.65
CA GLU A 371 12.93 20.12 10.93
C GLU A 371 11.62 20.89 10.82
N ASP A 372 11.43 21.67 9.76
CA ASP A 372 10.28 22.56 9.61
C ASP A 372 9.05 21.88 9.01
N GLU A 373 9.25 20.92 8.10
CA GLU A 373 8.16 20.33 7.30
C GLU A 373 7.79 18.91 7.72
N MET A 374 8.62 18.21 8.49
CA MET A 374 8.40 16.82 8.90
C MET A 374 8.30 16.70 10.41
N LYS A 375 7.67 15.62 10.88
CA LYS A 375 7.45 15.36 12.32
C LYS A 375 8.36 14.25 12.80
N GLY A 376 8.82 14.38 14.08
CA GLY A 376 9.51 13.29 14.75
C GLY A 376 10.82 12.86 14.09
N MET A 377 11.48 13.72 13.34
CA MET A 377 12.79 13.47 12.77
C MET A 377 13.87 13.87 13.77
N THR A 378 14.72 12.93 14.16
CA THR A 378 15.89 13.19 14.98
C THR A 378 17.10 13.29 14.06
N ILE A 379 17.54 14.51 13.81
CA ILE A 379 18.67 14.77 12.91
C ILE A 379 19.96 14.63 13.71
N LEU A 380 20.86 13.76 13.26
CA LEU A 380 22.17 13.57 13.88
C LEU A 380 22.97 14.88 13.78
N GLN A 381 23.58 15.26 14.91
CA GLN A 381 24.36 16.50 15.00
C GLN A 381 25.64 16.42 14.17
N ASP A 382 26.25 15.23 14.12
CA ASP A 382 27.42 14.98 13.31
C ASP A 382 27.01 14.80 11.84
N SER A 383 27.58 15.64 10.98
CA SER A 383 27.38 15.61 9.53
C SER A 383 28.72 15.63 8.82
N VAL A 384 28.72 15.34 7.53
CA VAL A 384 29.93 15.36 6.71
C VAL A 384 29.75 16.37 5.60
N THR A 385 30.70 17.28 5.47
CA THR A 385 30.78 18.27 4.38
C THR A 385 31.92 17.95 3.46
N ILE A 386 31.61 17.80 2.16
CA ILE A 386 32.59 17.49 1.12
C ILE A 386 32.57 18.61 0.09
N ASN A 387 33.75 18.97 -0.39
CA ASN A 387 33.88 19.95 -1.45
C ASN A 387 34.47 19.26 -2.69
N SER A 388 33.60 18.83 -3.58
CA SER A 388 33.87 18.04 -4.78
C SER A 388 34.20 16.57 -4.45
N SER A 389 35.44 16.25 -4.16
CA SER A 389 35.93 14.90 -3.83
C SER A 389 36.22 14.77 -2.35
N MET A 390 35.88 13.63 -1.77
CA MET A 390 36.29 13.33 -0.40
C MET A 390 37.80 13.19 -0.32
N THR A 391 38.39 13.81 0.69
CA THR A 391 39.84 13.72 1.00
C THR A 391 40.04 13.17 2.40
N LYS A 392 41.30 12.98 2.80
CA LYS A 392 41.62 12.58 4.18
C LYS A 392 41.14 13.60 5.21
N GLY A 393 40.89 14.84 4.82
CA GLY A 393 40.35 15.89 5.67
C GLY A 393 38.96 15.57 6.25
N GLN A 394 38.15 14.74 5.58
CA GLN A 394 36.83 14.34 6.04
C GLN A 394 36.83 13.02 6.86
N ASN A 395 37.98 12.36 7.04
CA ASN A 395 38.02 11.07 7.74
C ASN A 395 37.44 11.15 9.14
N ARG A 396 37.77 12.20 9.91
CA ARG A 396 37.28 12.35 11.26
C ARG A 396 35.79 12.58 11.30
N SER A 397 35.25 13.52 10.52
CA SER A 397 33.82 13.79 10.49
C SER A 397 33.00 12.58 10.02
N MET A 398 33.54 11.80 9.08
CA MET A 398 32.95 10.55 8.61
C MET A 398 32.88 9.53 9.75
N ASP A 399 33.96 9.32 10.47
CA ASP A 399 34.01 8.39 11.60
C ASP A 399 33.09 8.85 12.75
N ASP A 400 33.06 10.15 13.04
CA ASP A 400 32.17 10.72 14.05
C ASP A 400 30.69 10.51 13.70
N MET A 401 30.33 10.67 12.44
CA MET A 401 28.97 10.41 11.97
C MET A 401 28.60 8.91 12.06
N VAL A 402 29.51 8.02 11.70
CA VAL A 402 29.32 6.58 11.86
C VAL A 402 29.09 6.22 13.33
N ASP A 403 29.93 6.75 14.23
CA ASP A 403 29.77 6.50 15.67
C ASP A 403 28.47 7.06 16.24
N ALA A 404 28.08 8.27 15.82
CA ALA A 404 26.83 8.89 16.25
C ALA A 404 25.61 8.08 15.79
N LEU A 405 25.63 7.56 14.56
CA LEU A 405 24.56 6.70 14.08
C LEU A 405 24.49 5.39 14.85
N LEU A 406 25.61 4.73 15.11
CA LEU A 406 25.67 3.51 15.91
C LEU A 406 25.17 3.73 17.33
N ASP A 407 25.56 4.83 17.95
CA ASP A 407 25.11 5.20 19.30
C ASP A 407 23.60 5.42 19.35
N SER A 408 23.02 6.06 18.33
CA SER A 408 21.58 6.26 18.24
C SER A 408 20.80 4.95 18.11
N MET A 409 21.41 3.90 17.55
CA MET A 409 20.78 2.58 17.46
C MET A 409 20.71 1.82 18.78
N LYS A 410 21.51 2.22 19.75
CA LYS A 410 21.51 1.63 21.10
C LYS A 410 20.45 2.26 22.01
N GLU A 411 19.89 3.41 21.63
CA GLU A 411 18.84 4.07 22.39
C GLU A 411 17.56 3.24 22.28
N GLU A 412 17.07 2.73 23.42
CA GLU A 412 15.72 2.18 23.50
C GLU A 412 14.73 3.35 23.46
N LYS A 413 13.83 3.34 22.50
CA LYS A 413 12.71 4.29 22.50
C LYS A 413 11.86 4.01 23.74
N LYS A 414 11.80 4.99 24.65
CA LYS A 414 10.88 4.98 25.79
C LYS A 414 9.44 5.23 25.34
#